data_00acd3aa3daa31ecbb396265a0a2549c
#
_entry.id   00acd3aa3daa31ecbb396265a0a2549c
#
_cell.length_a   1.000
_cell.length_b   1.000
_cell.length_c   1.000
_cell.angle_alpha   90.00
_cell.angle_beta   90.00
_cell.angle_gamma   90.00
#
_symmetry.space_group_name_H-M   'P 1'
#
loop_
_entity.id
_entity.type
_entity.pdbx_description
1 polymer ?
#
loop_
_entity_poly.entity_id
_entity_poly.type
_entity_poly.pdbx_seq_one_letter_code
_entity_poly.pdbx_strand_id
1 'polypeptide(L)'
;NNLYFSVLLFGAVWILNEYARTYLFSGFPWLFLGYSQTDFLLGGVASVIGVYGIGFIVSITGPWLMCFYQKPLKMVAVVILIWMTPLLILNKNFTTSYGDPQKVSLVQANISQHEKWDPKNLMPTLRLYEKLSQPYWEYSDLIIWPEAAIPIYYDLASSFFEKISSTAKKSETNFITGIPTR
;
A
#
# COMPACT_ATOMS: atom_id res chain seq x y z
N ASN A 1 -19.29 33.01 15.84
CA ASN A 1 -18.45 31.80 15.83
C ASN A 1 -19.05 30.80 14.85
N ASN A 2 -18.34 30.55 13.79
CA ASN A 2 -18.81 29.66 12.73
C ASN A 2 -18.37 28.23 13.05
N LEU A 3 -19.14 27.53 13.90
CA LEU A 3 -18.83 26.17 14.37
C LEU A 3 -18.58 25.19 13.20
N TYR A 4 -19.33 25.33 12.12
CA TYR A 4 -19.15 24.54 10.90
C TYR A 4 -17.77 24.78 10.26
N PHE A 5 -17.33 26.02 10.23
CA PHE A 5 -15.99 26.36 9.74
C PHE A 5 -14.91 25.70 10.62
N SER A 6 -15.08 25.70 11.94
CA SER A 6 -14.14 25.05 12.86
C SER A 6 -14.04 23.54 12.63
N VAL A 7 -15.17 22.87 12.32
CA VAL A 7 -15.17 21.43 12.00
C VAL A 7 -14.40 21.16 10.71
N LEU A 8 -14.65 21.94 9.65
CA LEU A 8 -13.94 21.79 8.38
C LEU A 8 -12.45 22.10 8.54
N LEU A 9 -12.11 23.14 9.30
CA LEU A 9 -10.73 23.49 9.59
C LEU A 9 -10.01 22.38 10.35
N PHE A 10 -10.67 21.73 11.33
CA PHE A 10 -10.12 20.58 12.03
C PHE A 10 -9.76 19.45 11.05
N GLY A 11 -10.67 19.08 10.14
CA GLY A 11 -10.39 18.08 9.13
C GLY A 11 -9.25 18.45 8.19
N ALA A 12 -9.21 19.73 7.75
CA ALA A 12 -8.14 20.22 6.89
C ALA A 12 -6.77 20.15 7.60
N VAL A 13 -6.69 20.58 8.86
CA VAL A 13 -5.45 20.53 9.67
C VAL A 13 -5.03 19.06 9.90
N TRP A 14 -5.99 18.16 10.14
CA TRP A 14 -5.70 16.74 10.28
C TRP A 14 -5.02 16.19 9.03
N ILE A 15 -5.62 16.42 7.86
CA ILE A 15 -5.09 15.91 6.59
C ILE A 15 -3.75 16.59 6.23
N LEU A 16 -3.59 17.86 6.48
CA LEU A 16 -2.29 18.54 6.29
C LEU A 16 -1.20 17.91 7.17
N ASN A 17 -1.53 17.50 8.39
CA ASN A 17 -0.59 16.80 9.27
C ASN A 17 -0.23 15.40 8.70
N GLU A 18 -1.21 14.63 8.23
CA GLU A 18 -0.94 13.34 7.58
C GLU A 18 -0.10 13.52 6.31
N TYR A 19 -0.41 14.51 5.49
CA TYR A 19 0.36 14.85 4.30
C TYR A 19 1.80 15.27 4.64
N ALA A 20 1.97 16.15 5.62
CA ALA A 20 3.30 16.56 6.09
C ALA A 20 4.12 15.37 6.59
N ARG A 21 3.50 14.44 7.33
CA ARG A 21 4.15 13.21 7.81
C ARG A 21 4.66 12.31 6.67
N THR A 22 4.10 12.42 5.47
CA THR A 22 4.57 11.68 4.30
C THR A 22 5.97 12.08 3.86
N TYR A 23 6.39 13.33 4.17
CA TYR A 23 7.66 13.89 3.68
C TYR A 23 8.65 14.23 4.79
N LEU A 24 8.17 14.49 6.01
CA LEU A 24 9.04 14.88 7.12
C LEU A 24 9.84 13.67 7.64
N PHE A 25 11.11 13.89 8.01
CA PHE A 25 12.00 12.89 8.61
C PHE A 25 12.09 11.59 7.81
N SER A 26 12.35 11.70 6.49
CA SER A 26 12.37 10.61 5.50
C SER A 26 11.00 10.02 5.13
N GLY A 27 9.92 10.50 5.73
CA GLY A 27 8.54 10.12 5.42
C GLY A 27 8.06 8.85 6.12
N PHE A 28 6.83 8.91 6.63
CA PHE A 28 6.14 7.75 7.19
C PHE A 28 4.68 7.74 6.71
N PRO A 29 4.41 7.27 5.47
CA PRO A 29 3.08 7.30 4.85
C PRO A 29 2.16 6.15 5.29
N TRP A 30 2.31 5.66 6.52
CA TRP A 30 1.51 4.58 7.07
C TRP A 30 0.48 5.08 8.07
N LEU A 31 -0.56 4.27 8.31
CA LEU A 31 -1.58 4.52 9.32
C LEU A 31 -2.34 5.85 9.12
N PHE A 32 -2.65 6.20 7.87
CA PHE A 32 -3.56 7.30 7.59
C PHE A 32 -4.98 6.94 8.00
N LEU A 33 -5.70 7.92 8.52
CA LEU A 33 -7.08 7.74 9.00
C LEU A 33 -8.00 7.13 7.93
N GLY A 34 -7.79 7.49 6.65
CA GLY A 34 -8.57 6.94 5.54
C GLY A 34 -8.42 5.43 5.33
N TYR A 35 -7.29 4.82 5.72
CA TYR A 35 -7.12 3.36 5.63
C TYR A 35 -8.04 2.58 6.57
N SER A 36 -8.57 3.22 7.62
CA SER A 36 -9.57 2.60 8.49
C SER A 36 -10.86 2.22 7.76
N GLN A 37 -11.06 2.74 6.54
CA GLN A 37 -12.27 2.53 5.73
C GLN A 37 -12.06 1.54 4.57
N THR A 38 -10.93 0.85 4.50
CA THR A 38 -10.59 -0.07 3.38
C THR A 38 -11.68 -1.13 3.16
N ASP A 39 -12.19 -1.71 4.25
CA ASP A 39 -13.19 -2.80 4.20
C ASP A 39 -14.64 -2.30 4.40
N PHE A 40 -14.84 -0.98 4.43
CA PHE A 40 -16.13 -0.36 4.64
C PHE A 40 -16.64 0.35 3.38
N LEU A 41 -17.94 0.66 3.38
CA LEU A 41 -18.61 1.32 2.25
C LEU A 41 -17.89 2.60 1.80
N LEU A 42 -17.41 3.42 2.74
CA LEU A 42 -16.71 4.67 2.43
C LEU A 42 -15.41 4.45 1.65
N GLY A 43 -14.77 3.29 1.78
CA GLY A 43 -13.60 2.91 0.96
C GLY A 43 -13.88 2.93 -0.53
N GLY A 44 -15.13 2.72 -0.96
CA GLY A 44 -15.53 2.75 -2.37
C GLY A 44 -15.28 4.08 -3.09
N VAL A 45 -15.21 5.22 -2.37
CA VAL A 45 -14.85 6.52 -2.97
C VAL A 45 -13.34 6.76 -3.10
N ALA A 46 -12.51 5.81 -2.67
CA ALA A 46 -11.05 5.96 -2.76
C ALA A 46 -10.55 6.24 -4.18
N SER A 47 -11.22 5.67 -5.18
CA SER A 47 -10.91 5.91 -6.60
C SER A 47 -11.12 7.35 -7.07
N VAL A 48 -11.89 8.15 -6.32
CA VAL A 48 -12.24 9.54 -6.66
C VAL A 48 -11.47 10.54 -5.79
N ILE A 49 -11.45 10.33 -4.47
CA ILE A 49 -10.90 11.30 -3.51
C ILE A 49 -9.64 10.81 -2.79
N GLY A 50 -9.22 9.59 -3.06
CA GLY A 50 -8.04 8.98 -2.44
C GLY A 50 -8.16 8.79 -0.92
N VAL A 51 -7.08 8.30 -0.31
CA VAL A 51 -7.02 8.05 1.14
C VAL A 51 -7.17 9.33 1.97
N TYR A 52 -6.63 10.45 1.49
CA TYR A 52 -6.73 11.73 2.19
C TYR A 52 -8.16 12.29 2.21
N GLY A 53 -8.90 12.16 1.09
CA GLY A 53 -10.31 12.58 1.04
C GLY A 53 -11.18 11.75 1.98
N ILE A 54 -10.95 10.43 2.04
CA ILE A 54 -11.61 9.54 3.00
C ILE A 54 -11.25 9.94 4.43
N GLY A 55 -9.95 10.14 4.72
CA GLY A 55 -9.47 10.60 6.02
C GLY A 55 -10.10 11.93 6.46
N PHE A 56 -10.28 12.87 5.53
CA PHE A 56 -10.99 14.12 5.78
C PHE A 56 -12.44 13.87 6.25
N ILE A 57 -13.19 13.05 5.51
CA ILE A 57 -14.57 12.72 5.85
C ILE A 57 -14.66 12.08 7.25
N VAL A 58 -13.78 11.12 7.53
CA VAL A 58 -13.74 10.44 8.83
C VAL A 58 -13.38 11.44 9.95
N SER A 59 -12.35 12.28 9.74
CA SER A 59 -11.88 13.23 10.75
C SER A 59 -12.92 14.26 11.14
N ILE A 60 -13.76 14.72 10.20
CA ILE A 60 -14.80 15.71 10.50
C ILE A 60 -16.07 15.07 11.08
N THR A 61 -16.27 13.75 10.92
CA THR A 61 -17.50 13.08 11.36
C THR A 61 -17.73 13.22 12.86
N GLY A 62 -16.72 13.00 13.70
CA GLY A 62 -16.81 13.14 15.15
C GLY A 62 -17.16 14.58 15.59
N PRO A 63 -16.33 15.58 15.24
CA PRO A 63 -16.63 16.98 15.53
C PRO A 63 -18.00 17.46 14.99
N TRP A 64 -18.40 16.95 13.80
CA TRP A 64 -19.71 17.27 13.25
C TRP A 64 -20.85 16.74 14.12
N LEU A 65 -20.74 15.51 14.61
CA LEU A 65 -21.71 14.92 15.52
C LEU A 65 -21.78 15.65 16.88
N MET A 66 -20.69 16.26 17.34
CA MET A 66 -20.71 17.11 18.52
C MET A 66 -21.61 18.34 18.31
N CYS A 67 -21.79 18.80 17.08
CA CYS A 67 -22.76 19.86 16.73
C CYS A 67 -24.22 19.39 16.83
N PHE A 68 -24.44 18.08 17.01
CA PHE A 68 -25.76 17.43 17.16
C PHE A 68 -26.64 18.11 18.23
N TYR A 69 -26.04 18.59 19.29
CA TYR A 69 -26.71 19.22 20.39
C TYR A 69 -27.60 20.42 19.97
N GLN A 70 -27.25 21.09 18.87
CA GLN A 70 -27.98 22.28 18.40
C GLN A 70 -29.10 21.93 17.41
N LYS A 71 -28.87 20.98 16.48
CA LYS A 71 -29.82 20.59 15.40
C LYS A 71 -29.67 19.11 15.04
N PRO A 72 -30.11 18.20 15.92
CA PRO A 72 -29.76 16.79 15.84
C PRO A 72 -30.11 16.14 14.49
N LEU A 73 -31.34 16.31 14.03
CA LEU A 73 -31.83 15.64 12.83
C LEU A 73 -31.06 16.05 11.56
N LYS A 74 -30.77 17.36 11.43
CA LYS A 74 -30.00 17.84 10.26
C LYS A 74 -28.55 17.37 10.27
N MET A 75 -27.92 17.31 11.45
CA MET A 75 -26.53 16.89 11.57
C MET A 75 -26.34 15.41 11.22
N VAL A 76 -27.23 14.55 11.74
CA VAL A 76 -27.25 13.12 11.41
C VAL A 76 -27.53 12.88 9.93
N ALA A 77 -28.51 13.59 9.37
CA ALA A 77 -28.84 13.47 7.95
C ALA A 77 -27.66 13.80 7.04
N VAL A 78 -26.88 14.83 7.35
CA VAL A 78 -25.67 15.18 6.58
C VAL A 78 -24.62 14.08 6.68
N VAL A 79 -24.34 13.54 7.87
CA VAL A 79 -23.40 12.43 8.03
C VAL A 79 -23.84 11.23 7.20
N ILE A 80 -25.12 10.81 7.32
CA ILE A 80 -25.66 9.69 6.55
C ILE A 80 -25.50 9.96 5.04
N LEU A 81 -25.84 11.15 4.56
CA LEU A 81 -25.74 11.51 3.16
C LEU A 81 -24.28 11.37 2.66
N ILE A 82 -23.32 11.90 3.40
CA ILE A 82 -21.89 11.81 3.06
C ILE A 82 -21.44 10.34 3.06
N TRP A 83 -21.79 9.56 4.07
CA TRP A 83 -21.39 8.16 4.17
C TRP A 83 -22.10 7.25 3.17
N MET A 84 -23.19 7.70 2.56
CA MET A 84 -23.88 6.99 1.47
C MET A 84 -23.37 7.37 0.07
N THR A 85 -22.49 8.36 -0.06
CA THR A 85 -21.95 8.78 -1.37
C THR A 85 -21.30 7.63 -2.17
N PRO A 86 -20.65 6.61 -1.56
CA PRO A 86 -20.11 5.49 -2.31
C PRO A 86 -21.16 4.73 -3.12
N LEU A 87 -22.41 4.72 -2.68
CA LEU A 87 -23.49 4.04 -3.40
C LEU A 87 -23.73 4.63 -4.81
N LEU A 88 -23.35 5.89 -5.02
CA LEU A 88 -23.47 6.56 -6.32
C LEU A 88 -22.45 6.07 -7.36
N ILE A 89 -21.39 5.42 -6.90
CA ILE A 89 -20.25 5.01 -7.74
C ILE A 89 -19.91 3.52 -7.65
N LEU A 90 -20.68 2.72 -6.89
CA LEU A 90 -20.42 1.29 -6.66
C LEU A 90 -20.22 0.47 -7.95
N ASN A 91 -20.88 0.86 -9.04
CA ASN A 91 -20.81 0.16 -10.32
C ASN A 91 -19.97 0.91 -11.38
N LYS A 92 -19.22 1.93 -10.98
CA LYS A 92 -18.38 2.68 -11.92
C LYS A 92 -16.94 2.18 -11.87
N ASN A 93 -16.48 1.65 -13.00
CA ASN A 93 -15.06 1.35 -13.20
C ASN A 93 -14.36 2.62 -13.70
N PHE A 94 -13.39 3.11 -12.95
CA PHE A 94 -12.56 4.26 -13.30
C PHE A 94 -11.28 3.84 -14.04
N THR A 95 -11.06 2.53 -14.19
CA THR A 95 -9.89 1.97 -14.87
C THR A 95 -10.34 0.96 -15.92
N THR A 96 -9.58 0.86 -17.01
CA THR A 96 -9.74 -0.18 -18.02
C THR A 96 -8.48 -1.01 -18.08
N SER A 97 -8.63 -2.34 -18.23
CA SER A 97 -7.48 -3.23 -18.43
C SER A 97 -6.76 -2.87 -19.73
N TYR A 98 -5.44 -2.83 -19.71
CA TYR A 98 -4.60 -2.56 -20.87
C TYR A 98 -3.58 -3.70 -21.04
N GLY A 99 -3.42 -4.18 -22.27
CA GLY A 99 -2.51 -5.28 -22.60
C GLY A 99 -3.03 -6.65 -22.20
N ASP A 100 -2.18 -7.66 -22.43
CA ASP A 100 -2.48 -9.05 -22.11
C ASP A 100 -2.24 -9.35 -20.62
N PRO A 101 -3.01 -10.31 -20.04
CA PRO A 101 -2.78 -10.76 -18.68
C PRO A 101 -1.38 -11.35 -18.51
N GLN A 102 -0.65 -10.88 -17.50
CA GLN A 102 0.70 -11.36 -17.16
C GLN A 102 0.62 -12.44 -16.07
N LYS A 103 1.36 -13.52 -16.25
CA LYS A 103 1.52 -14.56 -15.23
C LYS A 103 2.60 -14.15 -14.24
N VAL A 104 2.20 -13.80 -13.01
CA VAL A 104 3.11 -13.33 -11.98
C VAL A 104 3.26 -14.36 -10.87
N SER A 105 4.50 -14.75 -10.55
CA SER A 105 4.79 -15.60 -9.39
C SER A 105 5.41 -14.78 -8.26
N LEU A 106 4.73 -14.76 -7.11
CA LEU A 106 5.22 -14.15 -5.88
C LEU A 106 5.91 -15.22 -5.04
N VAL A 107 7.20 -15.09 -4.81
CA VAL A 107 8.00 -16.07 -4.08
C VAL A 107 8.31 -15.55 -2.69
N GLN A 108 7.81 -16.23 -1.66
CA GLN A 108 8.01 -15.88 -0.26
C GLN A 108 8.67 -17.03 0.50
N ALA A 109 9.89 -16.81 1.01
CA ALA A 109 10.64 -17.82 1.75
C ALA A 109 10.26 -17.91 3.23
N ASN A 110 9.46 -16.98 3.75
CA ASN A 110 9.00 -16.91 5.14
C ASN A 110 10.13 -17.01 6.19
N ILE A 111 11.23 -16.30 5.95
CA ILE A 111 12.40 -16.28 6.83
C ILE A 111 12.13 -15.37 8.02
N SER A 112 12.42 -15.85 9.23
CA SER A 112 12.30 -15.06 10.47
C SER A 112 13.14 -13.78 10.37
N GLN A 113 12.58 -12.64 10.81
CA GLN A 113 13.28 -11.36 10.81
C GLN A 113 14.56 -11.38 11.66
N HIS A 114 14.60 -12.18 12.72
CA HIS A 114 15.79 -12.33 13.56
C HIS A 114 16.92 -13.11 12.86
N GLU A 115 16.56 -14.02 11.96
CA GLU A 115 17.52 -14.87 11.24
C GLU A 115 17.98 -14.24 9.92
N LYS A 116 17.16 -13.36 9.36
CA LYS A 116 17.35 -12.77 8.03
C LYS A 116 18.69 -12.05 7.86
N TRP A 117 19.16 -11.35 8.89
CA TRP A 117 20.36 -10.53 8.87
C TRP A 117 21.60 -11.23 9.41
N ASP A 118 21.50 -12.50 9.87
CA ASP A 118 22.66 -13.29 10.28
C ASP A 118 23.45 -13.73 9.02
N PRO A 119 24.73 -13.36 8.89
CA PRO A 119 25.56 -13.75 7.74
C PRO A 119 25.62 -15.26 7.47
N LYS A 120 25.44 -16.09 8.52
CA LYS A 120 25.38 -17.56 8.39
C LYS A 120 24.19 -18.04 7.58
N ASN A 121 23.09 -17.27 7.61
CA ASN A 121 21.85 -17.62 6.94
C ASN A 121 21.76 -17.09 5.51
N LEU A 122 22.72 -16.27 5.07
CA LEU A 122 22.72 -15.69 3.73
C LEU A 122 22.63 -16.76 2.63
N MET A 123 23.59 -17.69 2.59
CA MET A 123 23.62 -18.73 1.55
C MET A 123 22.42 -19.69 1.62
N PRO A 124 21.97 -20.15 2.81
CA PRO A 124 20.72 -20.90 2.93
C PRO A 124 19.51 -20.13 2.39
N THR A 125 19.40 -18.84 2.70
CA THR A 125 18.35 -17.95 2.25
C THR A 125 18.32 -17.86 0.71
N LEU A 126 19.46 -17.55 0.08
CA LEU A 126 19.55 -17.44 -1.37
C LEU A 126 19.18 -18.75 -2.07
N ARG A 127 19.70 -19.88 -1.56
CA ARG A 127 19.35 -21.21 -2.09
C ARG A 127 17.86 -21.54 -1.96
N LEU A 128 17.22 -21.12 -0.86
CA LEU A 128 15.80 -21.32 -0.66
C LEU A 128 14.99 -20.53 -1.68
N TYR A 129 15.31 -19.25 -1.90
CA TYR A 129 14.65 -18.44 -2.92
C TYR A 129 14.86 -19.00 -4.34
N GLU A 130 16.09 -19.43 -4.68
CA GLU A 130 16.35 -20.10 -5.96
C GLU A 130 15.49 -21.36 -6.13
N LYS A 131 15.46 -22.24 -5.10
CA LYS A 131 14.68 -23.45 -5.11
C LYS A 131 13.18 -23.20 -5.28
N LEU A 132 12.64 -22.22 -4.55
CA LEU A 132 11.23 -21.86 -4.63
C LEU A 132 10.87 -21.23 -5.97
N SER A 133 11.80 -20.53 -6.62
CA SER A 133 11.58 -19.90 -7.93
C SER A 133 11.73 -20.90 -9.10
N GLN A 134 12.46 -22.00 -8.91
CA GLN A 134 12.83 -22.93 -9.98
C GLN A 134 11.66 -23.41 -10.85
N PRO A 135 10.48 -23.81 -10.31
CA PRO A 135 9.37 -24.30 -11.13
C PRO A 135 8.64 -23.21 -11.93
N TYR A 136 8.95 -21.93 -11.66
CA TYR A 136 8.21 -20.81 -12.21
C TYR A 136 8.95 -20.05 -13.32
N TRP A 137 10.25 -20.32 -13.54
CA TRP A 137 11.03 -19.62 -14.57
C TRP A 137 10.49 -19.80 -16.00
N GLU A 138 9.95 -20.98 -16.34
CA GLU A 138 9.37 -21.24 -17.65
C GLU A 138 7.85 -21.03 -17.70
N TYR A 139 7.25 -20.72 -16.54
CA TYR A 139 5.81 -20.59 -16.42
C TYR A 139 5.34 -19.13 -16.32
N SER A 140 6.17 -18.25 -15.73
CA SER A 140 5.79 -16.90 -15.38
C SER A 140 6.43 -15.87 -16.30
N ASP A 141 5.68 -14.82 -16.62
CA ASP A 141 6.21 -13.63 -17.30
C ASP A 141 7.02 -12.76 -16.34
N LEU A 142 6.73 -12.87 -15.02
CA LEU A 142 7.38 -12.10 -13.96
C LEU A 142 7.46 -12.91 -12.67
N ILE A 143 8.66 -12.95 -12.06
CA ILE A 143 8.89 -13.47 -10.71
C ILE A 143 9.25 -12.30 -9.79
N ILE A 144 8.58 -12.22 -8.64
CA ILE A 144 8.82 -11.17 -7.64
C ILE A 144 9.22 -11.80 -6.31
N TRP A 145 10.36 -11.38 -5.77
CA TRP A 145 10.78 -11.64 -4.40
C TRP A 145 10.49 -10.43 -3.51
N PRO A 146 10.27 -10.61 -2.20
CA PRO A 146 9.91 -9.54 -1.30
C PRO A 146 11.05 -8.53 -1.08
N GLU A 147 10.73 -7.45 -0.37
CA GLU A 147 11.70 -6.46 0.09
C GLU A 147 12.81 -7.11 0.92
N ALA A 148 14.04 -6.70 0.63
CA ALA A 148 15.25 -7.24 1.27
C ALA A 148 15.30 -8.78 1.28
N ALA A 149 14.85 -9.44 0.21
CA ALA A 149 14.99 -10.89 0.04
C ALA A 149 16.47 -11.32 0.06
N ILE A 150 17.35 -10.42 -0.37
CA ILE A 150 18.79 -10.58 -0.39
C ILE A 150 19.38 -9.66 0.68
N PRO A 151 19.73 -10.17 1.88
CA PRO A 151 20.10 -9.35 3.04
C PRO A 151 21.58 -8.96 3.04
N ILE A 152 22.11 -8.55 1.88
CA ILE A 152 23.43 -7.94 1.71
C ILE A 152 23.35 -6.77 0.73
N TYR A 153 24.36 -5.94 0.69
CA TYR A 153 24.43 -4.83 -0.26
C TYR A 153 24.61 -5.31 -1.70
N TYR A 154 24.04 -4.57 -2.65
CA TYR A 154 24.04 -4.90 -4.07
C TYR A 154 25.43 -5.17 -4.63
N ASP A 155 26.42 -4.35 -4.28
CA ASP A 155 27.83 -4.46 -4.71
C ASP A 155 28.49 -5.79 -4.29
N LEU A 156 28.00 -6.42 -3.21
CA LEU A 156 28.50 -7.71 -2.72
C LEU A 156 27.74 -8.92 -3.31
N ALA A 157 26.64 -8.67 -4.02
CA ALA A 157 25.76 -9.71 -4.59
C ALA A 157 25.93 -9.88 -6.11
N SER A 158 26.92 -9.27 -6.75
CA SER A 158 27.07 -9.21 -8.21
C SER A 158 27.05 -10.59 -8.89
N SER A 159 27.82 -11.54 -8.38
CA SER A 159 27.86 -12.92 -8.94
C SER A 159 26.52 -13.65 -8.83
N PHE A 160 25.77 -13.41 -7.77
CA PHE A 160 24.43 -13.95 -7.60
C PHE A 160 23.46 -13.33 -8.62
N PHE A 161 23.53 -12.02 -8.82
CA PHE A 161 22.71 -11.34 -9.83
C PHE A 161 23.02 -11.75 -11.25
N GLU A 162 24.29 -11.97 -11.60
CA GLU A 162 24.70 -12.50 -12.90
C GLU A 162 24.04 -13.87 -13.16
N LYS A 163 24.07 -14.75 -12.16
CA LYS A 163 23.42 -16.07 -12.25
C LYS A 163 21.91 -15.96 -12.45
N ILE A 164 21.22 -15.17 -11.62
CA ILE A 164 19.77 -14.97 -11.73
C ILE A 164 19.40 -14.31 -13.07
N SER A 165 20.14 -13.27 -13.48
CA SER A 165 19.94 -12.59 -14.76
C SER A 165 20.11 -13.54 -15.95
N SER A 166 21.10 -14.45 -15.91
CA SER A 166 21.28 -15.45 -16.95
C SER A 166 20.11 -16.44 -17.01
N THR A 167 19.57 -16.83 -15.86
CA THR A 167 18.39 -17.70 -15.78
C THR A 167 17.14 -16.99 -16.32
N ALA A 168 16.90 -15.77 -15.88
CA ALA A 168 15.77 -14.94 -16.33
C ALA A 168 15.79 -14.72 -17.85
N LYS A 169 16.98 -14.44 -18.44
CA LYS A 169 17.13 -14.28 -19.88
C LYS A 169 16.84 -15.57 -20.65
N LYS A 170 17.28 -16.73 -20.13
CA LYS A 170 17.04 -18.03 -20.79
C LYS A 170 15.58 -18.43 -20.83
N SER A 171 14.83 -18.08 -19.80
CA SER A 171 13.39 -18.40 -19.66
C SER A 171 12.48 -17.27 -20.13
N GLU A 172 13.04 -16.17 -20.65
CA GLU A 172 12.29 -14.96 -21.07
C GLU A 172 11.40 -14.39 -19.96
N THR A 173 11.78 -14.61 -18.70
CA THR A 173 11.03 -14.20 -17.50
C THR A 173 11.63 -12.95 -16.89
N ASN A 174 10.83 -11.97 -16.58
CA ASN A 174 11.27 -10.79 -15.83
C ASN A 174 11.43 -11.12 -14.33
N PHE A 175 12.34 -10.40 -13.66
CA PHE A 175 12.63 -10.62 -12.25
C PHE A 175 12.72 -9.32 -11.47
N ILE A 176 12.02 -9.25 -10.34
CA ILE A 176 12.06 -8.11 -9.41
C ILE A 176 12.42 -8.62 -8.01
N THR A 177 13.33 -7.93 -7.35
CA THR A 177 13.68 -8.19 -5.95
C THR A 177 14.11 -6.91 -5.24
N GLY A 178 13.85 -6.82 -3.93
CA GLY A 178 14.40 -5.78 -3.08
C GLY A 178 15.79 -6.18 -2.56
N ILE A 179 16.74 -5.23 -2.61
CA ILE A 179 18.08 -5.38 -2.08
C ILE A 179 18.55 -4.05 -1.48
N PRO A 180 19.27 -4.07 -0.32
CA PRO A 180 19.89 -2.87 0.23
C PRO A 180 20.96 -2.28 -0.71
N THR A 181 20.98 -0.95 -0.80
CA THR A 181 22.05 -0.17 -1.45
C THR A 181 22.78 0.69 -0.41
N ARG A 182 24.05 1.02 -0.65
CA ARG A 182 24.79 1.98 0.20
C ARG A 182 24.50 3.40 -0.23
#